data_b5dce379d7486d24f092c2fcc18a0663
#
_entry.id   b5dce379d7486d24f092c2fcc18a0663
#
_cell.length_a   1.000
_cell.length_b   1.000
_cell.length_c   1.000
_cell.angle_alpha   90.00
_cell.angle_beta   90.00
_cell.angle_gamma   90.00
#
_symmetry.space_group_name_H-M   'P 1'
#
loop_
_entity.id
_entity.type
_entity.pdbx_description
1 polymer ?
#
loop_
_entity_poly.entity_id
_entity_poly.type
_entity_poly.pdbx_seq_one_letter_code
_entity_poly.pdbx_strand_id
1 'polypeptide(L)'
;MAVPFFCCTFAAMQTPIYIIEEEKLRRNLALIREVAERTQSEWILAFKAFALWKTFPIFREYINSTTASSLSEARLAKEEFGAKAHTYSPAYKDEEFDDIVRCSSHLTFNSLSQYERFHERAGECSLGLRVNPEYSEVETLLYNPCAPGTRFGVTADKLPEQLPKDIKGFHCHCHCESGADVFERSLQHIEEKFSKWFGQLEWINFGGGHLVTRKDYDIELLVRLMQGFHERWPHLKVIFEPGSAFAWQTGPLVASVVDIVEDKGIRTAILDVSFTCHMPDCLEMPYYPEVRGAKHIEDNNHTPKLIPHTSNLYRLGGNSCLSGDFMGYWQFDHELQVGEEVVFEDMIHYTTVKTNTFNGITHPAIGMLKSDGKLEILRQFGYEDYRNRMD
;
A
#
# COMPACT_ATOMS: atom_id res chain seq x y z
N MET A 1 17.16 28.78 -7.24
CA MET A 1 17.78 28.79 -5.89
C MET A 1 17.89 27.33 -5.48
N ALA A 2 19.09 26.83 -5.33
CA ALA A 2 19.34 25.45 -4.90
C ALA A 2 18.97 25.34 -3.42
N VAL A 3 18.05 24.43 -3.10
CA VAL A 3 17.74 24.05 -1.71
C VAL A 3 19.01 23.39 -1.15
N PRO A 4 19.53 23.80 0.00
CA PRO A 4 20.70 23.16 0.57
C PRO A 4 20.34 21.73 0.93
N PHE A 5 21.00 20.75 0.31
CA PHE A 5 21.03 19.37 0.74
C PHE A 5 21.56 19.35 2.18
N PHE A 6 20.68 19.08 3.14
CA PHE A 6 21.10 18.66 4.46
C PHE A 6 21.76 17.29 4.30
N CYS A 7 23.09 17.32 4.20
CA CYS A 7 23.92 16.14 4.45
C CYS A 7 23.84 15.87 5.97
N CYS A 8 22.74 15.32 6.45
CA CYS A 8 22.71 14.65 7.74
C CYS A 8 23.55 13.39 7.56
N THR A 9 24.83 13.46 7.88
CA THR A 9 25.60 12.28 8.26
C THR A 9 24.86 11.66 9.44
N PHE A 10 24.12 10.58 9.20
CA PHE A 10 23.52 9.75 10.24
C PHE A 10 24.65 9.04 10.99
N ALA A 11 25.39 9.79 11.84
CA ALA A 11 26.50 9.24 12.60
C ALA A 11 25.99 8.06 13.44
N ALA A 12 26.39 6.85 13.04
CA ALA A 12 26.12 5.57 13.72
C ALA A 12 24.64 5.16 13.82
N MET A 13 23.85 5.34 12.76
CA MET A 13 22.51 4.77 12.70
C MET A 13 22.61 3.24 12.58
N GLN A 14 21.87 2.52 13.41
CA GLN A 14 21.82 1.07 13.31
C GLN A 14 20.97 0.66 12.09
N THR A 15 21.58 0.07 11.08
CA THR A 15 20.91 -0.55 9.95
C THR A 15 20.57 -2.03 10.24
N PRO A 16 19.63 -2.64 9.52
CA PRO A 16 18.73 -2.00 8.55
C PRO A 16 17.59 -1.24 9.22
N ILE A 17 17.08 -0.18 8.56
CA ILE A 17 16.00 0.63 9.10
C ILE A 17 15.11 1.24 8.01
N TYR A 18 13.78 1.17 8.17
CA TYR A 18 12.81 2.00 7.44
C TYR A 18 12.69 3.36 8.13
N ILE A 19 12.78 4.43 7.37
CA ILE A 19 12.70 5.79 7.90
C ILE A 19 11.52 6.52 7.28
N ILE A 20 10.51 6.85 8.09
CA ILE A 20 9.41 7.71 7.67
C ILE A 20 9.84 9.16 7.86
N GLU A 21 9.73 9.98 6.81
CA GLU A 21 10.00 11.42 6.87
C GLU A 21 8.69 12.17 7.17
N GLU A 22 8.55 12.70 8.38
CA GLU A 22 7.31 13.34 8.86
C GLU A 22 6.84 14.47 7.93
N GLU A 23 7.75 15.31 7.43
CA GLU A 23 7.39 16.40 6.53
C GLU A 23 6.77 15.91 5.22
N LYS A 24 7.35 14.84 4.64
CA LYS A 24 6.83 14.24 3.40
C LYS A 24 5.46 13.59 3.65
N LEU A 25 5.30 12.91 4.78
CA LEU A 25 4.00 12.33 5.17
C LEU A 25 2.94 13.42 5.33
N ARG A 26 3.23 14.50 6.05
CA ARG A 26 2.32 15.63 6.23
C ARG A 26 1.95 16.31 4.91
N ARG A 27 2.89 16.45 3.98
CA ARG A 27 2.65 16.98 2.64
C ARG A 27 1.62 16.13 1.88
N ASN A 28 1.78 14.81 1.89
CA ASN A 28 0.85 13.90 1.22
C ASN A 28 -0.54 13.96 1.87
N LEU A 29 -0.61 13.96 3.19
CA LEU A 29 -1.85 14.06 3.95
C LEU A 29 -2.59 15.37 3.68
N ALA A 30 -1.87 16.49 3.61
CA ALA A 30 -2.45 17.80 3.28
C ALA A 30 -3.03 17.81 1.87
N LEU A 31 -2.32 17.26 0.88
CA LEU A 31 -2.81 17.14 -0.49
C LEU A 31 -4.06 16.25 -0.57
N ILE A 32 -4.05 15.10 0.09
CA ILE A 32 -5.22 14.20 0.10
C ILE A 32 -6.43 14.88 0.73
N ARG A 33 -6.25 15.63 1.81
CA ARG A 33 -7.34 16.42 2.42
C ARG A 33 -7.88 17.48 1.45
N GLU A 34 -7.01 18.22 0.76
CA GLU A 34 -7.43 19.19 -0.27
C GLU A 34 -8.23 18.49 -1.38
N VAL A 35 -7.77 17.34 -1.88
CA VAL A 35 -8.49 16.56 -2.89
C VAL A 35 -9.84 16.10 -2.36
N ALA A 36 -9.91 15.60 -1.12
CA ALA A 36 -11.16 15.18 -0.49
C ALA A 36 -12.19 16.31 -0.40
N GLU A 37 -11.76 17.50 0.01
CA GLU A 37 -12.61 18.71 0.07
C GLU A 37 -13.12 19.12 -1.32
N ARG A 38 -12.24 19.17 -2.33
CA ARG A 38 -12.57 19.56 -3.69
C ARG A 38 -13.46 18.55 -4.41
N THR A 39 -13.30 17.27 -4.11
CA THR A 39 -14.11 16.17 -4.68
C THR A 39 -15.37 15.88 -3.86
N GLN A 40 -15.59 16.56 -2.74
CA GLN A 40 -16.67 16.32 -1.78
C GLN A 40 -16.80 14.83 -1.43
N SER A 41 -15.67 14.17 -1.19
CA SER A 41 -15.58 12.74 -0.91
C SER A 41 -14.78 12.45 0.36
N GLU A 42 -15.00 11.29 0.95
CA GLU A 42 -14.24 10.80 2.08
C GLU A 42 -13.05 9.96 1.60
N TRP A 43 -11.86 10.29 2.09
CA TRP A 43 -10.62 9.58 1.80
C TRP A 43 -10.13 8.91 3.06
N ILE A 44 -10.04 7.58 3.03
CA ILE A 44 -9.72 6.76 4.20
C ILE A 44 -8.48 5.89 3.95
N LEU A 45 -7.66 5.69 4.98
CA LEU A 45 -6.39 4.97 4.88
C LEU A 45 -6.61 3.46 4.77
N ALA A 46 -6.09 2.82 3.73
CA ALA A 46 -6.10 1.38 3.60
C ALA A 46 -4.90 0.75 4.34
N PHE A 47 -5.16 0.06 5.46
CA PHE A 47 -4.12 -0.56 6.30
C PHE A 47 -3.33 -1.64 5.58
N LYS A 48 -3.91 -2.32 4.60
CA LYS A 48 -3.18 -3.28 3.75
C LYS A 48 -1.91 -2.69 3.11
N ALA A 49 -1.86 -1.36 2.95
CA ALA A 49 -0.70 -0.68 2.36
C ALA A 49 0.16 0.06 3.41
N PHE A 50 -0.44 0.49 4.51
CA PHE A 50 0.27 1.23 5.55
C PHE A 50 -0.43 1.07 6.90
N ALA A 51 0.26 0.49 7.89
CA ALA A 51 -0.29 0.19 9.21
C ALA A 51 0.67 0.56 10.36
N LEU A 52 1.58 1.52 10.15
CA LEU A 52 2.55 1.94 11.15
C LEU A 52 1.88 2.85 12.21
N TRP A 53 1.20 2.23 13.15
CA TRP A 53 0.24 2.81 14.07
C TRP A 53 0.78 3.96 14.94
N LYS A 54 2.07 4.00 15.24
CA LYS A 54 2.68 5.13 15.98
C LYS A 54 2.65 6.44 15.19
N THR A 55 2.38 6.41 13.89
CA THR A 55 2.18 7.60 13.06
C THR A 55 0.71 8.05 12.99
N PHE A 56 -0.24 7.26 13.48
CA PHE A 56 -1.67 7.57 13.41
C PHE A 56 -2.09 8.89 14.06
N PRO A 57 -1.42 9.40 15.13
CA PRO A 57 -1.69 10.76 15.61
C PRO A 57 -1.57 11.83 14.52
N ILE A 58 -0.59 11.68 13.60
CA ILE A 58 -0.41 12.60 12.46
C ILE A 58 -1.57 12.44 11.46
N PHE A 59 -1.95 11.19 11.13
CA PHE A 59 -3.06 10.93 10.21
C PHE A 59 -4.38 11.53 10.70
N ARG A 60 -4.68 11.43 12.00
CA ARG A 60 -5.92 11.96 12.59
C ARG A 60 -6.08 13.47 12.48
N GLU A 61 -5.03 14.21 12.19
CA GLU A 61 -5.10 15.64 11.88
C GLU A 61 -5.74 15.91 10.51
N TYR A 62 -5.84 14.89 9.64
CA TYR A 62 -6.23 15.03 8.23
C TYR A 62 -7.39 14.13 7.80
N ILE A 63 -7.51 12.94 8.36
CA ILE A 63 -8.55 11.96 8.02
C ILE A 63 -9.18 11.37 9.29
N ASN A 64 -10.42 10.87 9.17
CA ASN A 64 -11.21 10.41 10.30
C ASN A 64 -11.44 8.89 10.34
N SER A 65 -11.07 8.17 9.29
CA SER A 65 -11.40 6.75 9.16
C SER A 65 -10.33 5.97 8.40
N THR A 66 -10.43 4.65 8.50
CA THR A 66 -9.52 3.69 7.86
C THR A 66 -10.28 2.50 7.31
N THR A 67 -9.63 1.72 6.41
CA THR A 67 -10.17 0.42 6.03
C THR A 67 -9.48 -0.71 6.77
N ALA A 68 -10.15 -1.84 6.86
CA ALA A 68 -9.61 -3.07 7.41
C ALA A 68 -9.99 -4.27 6.53
N SER A 69 -9.06 -5.22 6.40
CA SER A 69 -9.27 -6.44 5.61
C SER A 69 -9.23 -7.72 6.48
N SER A 70 -9.12 -7.56 7.79
CA SER A 70 -9.09 -8.64 8.79
C SER A 70 -9.55 -8.14 10.16
N LEU A 71 -9.80 -9.07 11.09
CA LEU A 71 -10.06 -8.74 12.48
C LEU A 71 -8.91 -7.93 13.11
N SER A 72 -7.67 -8.31 12.82
CA SER A 72 -6.50 -7.61 13.38
C SER A 72 -6.41 -6.16 12.91
N GLU A 73 -6.66 -5.89 11.63
CA GLU A 73 -6.70 -4.53 11.11
C GLU A 73 -7.91 -3.75 11.65
N ALA A 74 -9.09 -4.37 11.78
CA ALA A 74 -10.27 -3.72 12.36
C ALA A 74 -10.05 -3.36 13.84
N ARG A 75 -9.39 -4.21 14.61
CA ARG A 75 -8.97 -3.91 15.97
C ARG A 75 -7.95 -2.78 16.02
N LEU A 76 -6.95 -2.81 15.14
CA LEU A 76 -5.93 -1.74 15.04
C LEU A 76 -6.59 -0.38 14.76
N ALA A 77 -7.61 -0.34 13.89
CA ALA A 77 -8.38 0.88 13.63
C ALA A 77 -9.07 1.38 14.91
N LYS A 78 -9.75 0.51 15.61
CA LYS A 78 -10.51 0.89 16.82
C LYS A 78 -9.58 1.23 17.98
N GLU A 79 -8.55 0.43 18.22
CA GLU A 79 -7.68 0.53 19.40
C GLU A 79 -6.63 1.63 19.25
N GLU A 80 -5.99 1.77 18.07
CA GLU A 80 -4.86 2.68 17.85
C GLU A 80 -5.21 3.90 16.99
N PHE A 81 -6.04 3.72 15.95
CA PHE A 81 -6.51 4.88 15.20
C PHE A 81 -7.65 5.63 15.91
N GLY A 82 -8.39 4.96 16.78
CA GLY A 82 -9.45 5.55 17.57
C GLY A 82 -10.79 5.71 16.83
N ALA A 83 -10.98 5.02 15.71
CA ALA A 83 -12.20 5.00 14.92
C ALA A 83 -12.57 3.58 14.49
N LYS A 84 -13.87 3.30 14.32
CA LYS A 84 -14.32 2.04 13.73
C LYS A 84 -13.99 2.01 12.23
N ALA A 85 -13.52 0.87 11.73
CA ALA A 85 -13.07 0.70 10.35
C ALA A 85 -14.22 0.57 9.35
N HIS A 86 -13.93 0.86 8.08
CA HIS A 86 -14.67 0.32 6.93
C HIS A 86 -14.04 -1.04 6.61
N THR A 87 -14.74 -2.11 6.92
CA THR A 87 -14.19 -3.46 6.83
C THR A 87 -14.68 -4.20 5.60
N TYR A 88 -13.74 -4.72 4.83
CA TYR A 88 -13.98 -5.62 3.73
C TYR A 88 -12.99 -6.79 3.77
N SER A 89 -13.51 -8.01 3.68
CA SER A 89 -12.71 -9.22 3.47
C SER A 89 -13.34 -10.10 2.40
N PRO A 90 -12.53 -10.82 1.58
CA PRO A 90 -13.06 -11.78 0.61
C PRO A 90 -13.95 -12.86 1.25
N ALA A 91 -13.64 -13.21 2.51
CA ALA A 91 -14.46 -14.13 3.32
C ALA A 91 -14.32 -13.78 4.79
N TYR A 92 -15.44 -13.83 5.53
CA TYR A 92 -15.45 -13.73 6.99
C TYR A 92 -15.53 -15.13 7.60
N LYS A 93 -14.82 -15.34 8.71
CA LYS A 93 -14.94 -16.53 9.54
C LYS A 93 -16.01 -16.33 10.60
N ASP A 94 -16.79 -17.38 10.90
CA ASP A 94 -17.86 -17.30 11.90
C ASP A 94 -17.36 -16.88 13.28
N GLU A 95 -16.24 -17.44 13.69
CA GLU A 95 -15.66 -17.20 15.00
C GLU A 95 -15.09 -15.80 15.19
N GLU A 96 -14.76 -15.09 14.11
CA GLU A 96 -14.20 -13.73 14.15
C GLU A 96 -15.26 -12.65 13.86
N PHE A 97 -16.43 -13.03 13.31
CA PHE A 97 -17.36 -12.08 12.71
C PHE A 97 -17.92 -11.06 13.70
N ASP A 98 -18.35 -11.49 14.88
CA ASP A 98 -18.91 -10.60 15.90
C ASP A 98 -17.87 -9.61 16.45
N ASP A 99 -16.60 -10.02 16.53
CA ASP A 99 -15.49 -9.14 16.87
C ASP A 99 -15.20 -8.11 15.78
N ILE A 100 -15.27 -8.51 14.51
CA ILE A 100 -15.17 -7.61 13.37
C ILE A 100 -16.28 -6.56 13.41
N VAL A 101 -17.53 -6.97 13.62
CA VAL A 101 -18.69 -6.06 13.74
C VAL A 101 -18.46 -5.02 14.84
N ARG A 102 -17.97 -5.43 16.00
CA ARG A 102 -17.66 -4.50 17.12
C ARG A 102 -16.61 -3.45 16.76
N CYS A 103 -15.76 -3.74 15.79
CA CYS A 103 -14.67 -2.85 15.34
C CYS A 103 -14.99 -2.09 14.04
N SER A 104 -16.16 -2.33 13.44
CA SER A 104 -16.52 -1.79 12.12
C SER A 104 -17.66 -0.78 12.20
N SER A 105 -17.59 0.27 11.37
CA SER A 105 -18.69 1.20 11.09
C SER A 105 -19.41 0.85 9.80
N HIS A 106 -18.64 0.38 8.80
CA HIS A 106 -19.11 -0.13 7.53
C HIS A 106 -18.63 -1.57 7.37
N LEU A 107 -19.49 -2.43 6.85
CA LEU A 107 -19.18 -3.83 6.60
C LEU A 107 -19.57 -4.20 5.17
N THR A 108 -18.59 -4.53 4.36
CA THR A 108 -18.82 -4.89 2.95
C THR A 108 -18.72 -6.39 2.76
N PHE A 109 -19.78 -6.98 2.21
CA PHE A 109 -19.83 -8.38 1.82
C PHE A 109 -19.28 -8.58 0.41
N ASN A 110 -18.56 -9.66 0.21
CA ASN A 110 -17.97 -9.99 -1.08
C ASN A 110 -18.94 -10.69 -2.04
N SER A 111 -19.99 -11.31 -1.51
CA SER A 111 -20.99 -12.07 -2.27
C SER A 111 -22.36 -12.02 -1.59
N LEU A 112 -23.41 -12.36 -2.34
CA LEU A 112 -24.76 -12.49 -1.79
C LEU A 112 -24.86 -13.63 -0.77
N SER A 113 -24.17 -14.75 -0.99
CA SER A 113 -24.14 -15.84 -0.02
C SER A 113 -23.45 -15.46 1.30
N GLN A 114 -22.42 -14.59 1.24
CA GLN A 114 -21.81 -14.06 2.44
C GLN A 114 -22.76 -13.09 3.16
N TYR A 115 -23.47 -12.25 2.40
CA TYR A 115 -24.52 -11.39 2.94
C TYR A 115 -25.61 -12.23 3.64
N GLU A 116 -26.20 -13.22 2.97
CA GLU A 116 -27.24 -14.09 3.54
C GLU A 116 -26.81 -14.77 4.84
N ARG A 117 -25.54 -15.15 4.95
CA ARG A 117 -24.99 -15.81 6.13
C ARG A 117 -24.83 -14.91 7.33
N PHE A 118 -24.54 -13.63 7.10
CA PHE A 118 -23.98 -12.76 8.15
C PHE A 118 -24.78 -11.48 8.43
N HIS A 119 -25.70 -11.05 7.55
CA HIS A 119 -26.31 -9.72 7.67
C HIS A 119 -27.09 -9.53 8.97
N GLU A 120 -27.79 -10.54 9.47
CA GLU A 120 -28.54 -10.46 10.72
C GLU A 120 -27.64 -10.24 11.96
N ARG A 121 -26.35 -10.62 11.85
CA ARG A 121 -25.34 -10.46 12.91
C ARG A 121 -24.54 -9.16 12.78
N ALA A 122 -24.74 -8.39 11.73
CA ALA A 122 -23.92 -7.23 11.42
C ALA A 122 -24.19 -6.00 12.29
N GLY A 123 -25.18 -6.08 13.20
CA GLY A 123 -25.48 -5.03 14.18
C GLY A 123 -25.85 -3.70 13.54
N GLU A 124 -25.22 -2.63 13.98
CA GLU A 124 -25.44 -1.25 13.49
C GLU A 124 -24.49 -0.85 12.35
N CYS A 125 -23.72 -1.78 11.79
CA CYS A 125 -22.84 -1.47 10.67
C CYS A 125 -23.64 -1.04 9.44
N SER A 126 -23.14 -0.03 8.72
CA SER A 126 -23.66 0.28 7.38
C SER A 126 -23.21 -0.81 6.41
N LEU A 127 -24.17 -1.57 5.86
CA LEU A 127 -23.86 -2.74 5.05
C LEU A 127 -23.63 -2.37 3.59
N GLY A 128 -22.60 -2.97 3.00
CA GLY A 128 -22.30 -2.83 1.59
C GLY A 128 -22.09 -4.17 0.89
N LEU A 129 -22.12 -4.10 -0.42
CA LEU A 129 -21.80 -5.23 -1.28
C LEU A 129 -20.67 -4.82 -2.21
N ARG A 130 -19.62 -5.64 -2.29
CA ARG A 130 -18.59 -5.45 -3.30
C ARG A 130 -19.15 -5.85 -4.66
N VAL A 131 -19.04 -4.95 -5.63
CA VAL A 131 -19.47 -5.18 -7.01
C VAL A 131 -18.27 -5.18 -7.96
N ASN A 132 -18.38 -5.97 -9.03
CA ASN A 132 -17.33 -6.12 -10.03
C ASN A 132 -17.85 -5.61 -11.40
N PRO A 133 -17.31 -4.49 -11.91
CA PRO A 133 -17.70 -3.97 -13.21
C PRO A 133 -17.13 -4.79 -14.39
N GLU A 134 -16.32 -5.83 -14.13
CA GLU A 134 -15.64 -6.65 -15.14
C GLU A 134 -14.75 -5.79 -16.06
N TYR A 135 -14.23 -4.71 -15.50
CA TYR A 135 -13.32 -3.78 -16.16
C TYR A 135 -12.21 -3.33 -15.22
N SER A 136 -10.99 -3.44 -15.68
CA SER A 136 -9.78 -2.91 -15.03
C SER A 136 -8.66 -2.82 -16.07
N GLU A 137 -7.88 -1.76 -16.03
CA GLU A 137 -6.70 -1.56 -16.88
C GLU A 137 -5.40 -2.04 -16.22
N VAL A 138 -5.50 -2.74 -15.10
CA VAL A 138 -4.33 -3.32 -14.43
C VAL A 138 -3.83 -4.51 -15.25
N GLU A 139 -2.65 -4.37 -15.84
CA GLU A 139 -2.07 -5.39 -16.73
C GLU A 139 -1.62 -6.64 -15.97
N THR A 140 -1.02 -6.46 -14.79
CA THR A 140 -0.51 -7.57 -13.97
C THR A 140 -1.67 -8.33 -13.34
N LEU A 141 -1.92 -9.56 -13.78
CA LEU A 141 -3.04 -10.40 -13.30
C LEU A 141 -3.09 -10.55 -11.77
N LEU A 142 -1.94 -10.61 -11.10
CA LEU A 142 -1.84 -10.69 -9.64
C LEU A 142 -2.55 -9.52 -8.94
N TYR A 143 -2.57 -8.34 -9.58
CA TYR A 143 -3.13 -7.09 -9.04
C TYR A 143 -4.41 -6.65 -9.73
N ASN A 144 -4.87 -7.37 -10.76
CA ASN A 144 -6.12 -7.06 -11.45
C ASN A 144 -7.32 -7.61 -10.68
N PRO A 145 -8.10 -6.76 -9.97
CA PRO A 145 -9.20 -7.22 -9.13
C PRO A 145 -10.45 -7.62 -9.92
N CYS A 146 -10.49 -7.31 -11.22
CA CYS A 146 -11.61 -7.59 -12.11
C CYS A 146 -11.28 -8.63 -13.20
N ALA A 147 -10.11 -9.31 -13.08
CA ALA A 147 -9.73 -10.35 -14.03
C ALA A 147 -10.78 -11.48 -14.12
N PRO A 148 -10.96 -12.12 -15.28
CA PRO A 148 -11.83 -13.26 -15.40
C PRO A 148 -11.51 -14.35 -14.37
N GLY A 149 -12.55 -14.87 -13.68
CA GLY A 149 -12.36 -15.86 -12.60
C GLY A 149 -11.91 -15.26 -11.27
N THR A 150 -11.86 -13.94 -11.12
CA THR A 150 -11.58 -13.30 -9.83
C THR A 150 -12.58 -13.74 -8.76
N ARG A 151 -12.09 -13.84 -7.51
CA ARG A 151 -12.94 -14.12 -6.35
C ARG A 151 -13.62 -12.85 -5.76
N PHE A 152 -13.45 -11.69 -6.39
CA PHE A 152 -13.84 -10.40 -5.84
C PHE A 152 -15.14 -9.86 -6.45
N GLY A 153 -16.15 -9.66 -5.60
CA GLY A 153 -17.34 -8.89 -5.90
C GLY A 153 -18.37 -9.62 -6.76
N VAL A 154 -19.56 -9.06 -6.82
CA VAL A 154 -20.72 -9.57 -7.55
C VAL A 154 -20.85 -8.82 -8.86
N THR A 155 -21.01 -9.53 -9.98
CA THR A 155 -21.28 -8.94 -11.29
C THR A 155 -22.76 -8.52 -11.41
N ALA A 156 -23.05 -7.57 -12.29
CA ALA A 156 -24.39 -6.97 -12.41
C ALA A 156 -25.48 -7.99 -12.76
N ASP A 157 -25.16 -9.02 -13.54
CA ASP A 157 -26.08 -10.09 -13.94
C ASP A 157 -26.51 -11.00 -12.76
N LYS A 158 -25.73 -11.01 -11.67
CA LYS A 158 -26.02 -11.80 -10.46
C LYS A 158 -26.74 -11.01 -9.37
N LEU A 159 -26.86 -9.70 -9.53
CA LEU A 159 -27.59 -8.88 -8.56
C LEU A 159 -29.10 -9.01 -8.75
N PRO A 160 -29.89 -9.06 -7.65
CA PRO A 160 -31.35 -9.02 -7.73
C PRO A 160 -31.81 -7.67 -8.29
N GLU A 161 -33.00 -7.62 -8.87
CA GLU A 161 -33.60 -6.38 -9.39
C GLU A 161 -33.72 -5.30 -8.29
N GLN A 162 -34.10 -5.72 -7.09
CA GLN A 162 -34.09 -4.88 -5.89
C GLN A 162 -33.13 -5.47 -4.87
N LEU A 163 -32.23 -4.62 -4.37
CA LEU A 163 -31.31 -5.02 -3.30
C LEU A 163 -32.06 -5.23 -1.97
N PRO A 164 -31.55 -6.09 -1.08
CA PRO A 164 -32.00 -6.11 0.30
C PRO A 164 -31.95 -4.70 0.91
N LYS A 165 -32.96 -4.35 1.71
CA LYS A 165 -33.15 -2.97 2.23
C LYS A 165 -32.03 -2.47 3.15
N ASP A 166 -31.30 -3.37 3.75
CA ASP A 166 -30.16 -3.11 4.64
C ASP A 166 -28.83 -2.95 3.89
N ILE A 167 -28.76 -3.29 2.60
CA ILE A 167 -27.62 -2.91 1.77
C ILE A 167 -27.69 -1.41 1.46
N LYS A 168 -26.73 -0.66 2.02
CA LYS A 168 -26.64 0.80 1.96
C LYS A 168 -25.60 1.30 0.96
N GLY A 169 -24.70 0.45 0.52
CA GLY A 169 -23.64 0.91 -0.38
C GLY A 169 -23.05 -0.16 -1.28
N PHE A 170 -22.37 0.33 -2.32
CA PHE A 170 -21.51 -0.50 -3.16
C PHE A 170 -20.06 -0.16 -2.94
N HIS A 171 -19.21 -1.19 -2.95
CA HIS A 171 -17.75 -1.07 -2.97
C HIS A 171 -17.24 -1.61 -4.30
N CYS A 172 -16.59 -0.76 -5.09
CA CYS A 172 -16.08 -1.08 -6.41
C CYS A 172 -14.59 -0.74 -6.49
N HIS A 173 -13.72 -1.72 -6.31
CA HIS A 173 -12.28 -1.55 -6.37
C HIS A 173 -11.72 -2.19 -7.64
N CYS A 174 -11.29 -1.37 -8.60
CA CYS A 174 -10.82 -1.79 -9.94
C CYS A 174 -9.43 -1.25 -10.29
N HIS A 175 -8.75 -0.55 -9.40
CA HIS A 175 -7.52 0.18 -9.66
C HIS A 175 -6.32 -0.38 -8.89
N CYS A 176 -5.12 -0.22 -9.47
CA CYS A 176 -3.85 -0.33 -8.79
C CYS A 176 -2.92 0.74 -9.37
N GLU A 177 -2.49 1.71 -8.55
CA GLU A 177 -1.59 2.81 -8.91
C GLU A 177 -1.97 3.58 -10.19
N SER A 178 -3.28 3.79 -10.37
CA SER A 178 -3.86 4.35 -11.58
C SER A 178 -3.98 5.87 -11.53
N GLY A 179 -4.04 6.49 -12.72
CA GLY A 179 -4.33 7.89 -12.92
C GLY A 179 -5.84 8.20 -12.94
N ALA A 180 -6.19 9.48 -12.99
CA ALA A 180 -7.58 9.94 -13.08
C ALA A 180 -8.26 9.58 -14.40
N ASP A 181 -7.50 9.48 -15.49
CA ASP A 181 -7.97 9.04 -16.80
C ASP A 181 -8.45 7.58 -16.79
N VAL A 182 -7.73 6.70 -16.08
CA VAL A 182 -8.17 5.31 -15.87
C VAL A 182 -9.44 5.27 -15.02
N PHE A 183 -9.53 6.15 -14.01
CA PHE A 183 -10.74 6.26 -13.21
C PHE A 183 -11.93 6.75 -14.03
N GLU A 184 -11.76 7.71 -14.95
CA GLU A 184 -12.81 8.17 -15.86
C GLU A 184 -13.46 7.01 -16.62
N ARG A 185 -12.64 6.15 -17.24
CA ARG A 185 -13.12 4.98 -17.99
C ARG A 185 -13.79 3.95 -17.09
N SER A 186 -13.21 3.70 -15.92
CA SER A 186 -13.80 2.78 -14.94
C SER A 186 -15.13 3.28 -14.39
N LEU A 187 -15.26 4.59 -14.13
CA LEU A 187 -16.49 5.20 -13.66
C LEU A 187 -17.62 5.02 -14.68
N GLN A 188 -17.31 5.18 -15.98
CA GLN A 188 -18.30 4.90 -17.05
C GLN A 188 -18.83 3.47 -16.97
N HIS A 189 -17.92 2.47 -16.88
CA HIS A 189 -18.33 1.06 -16.76
C HIS A 189 -19.12 0.77 -15.47
N ILE A 190 -18.75 1.43 -14.37
CA ILE A 190 -19.48 1.30 -13.10
C ILE A 190 -20.89 1.87 -13.24
N GLU A 191 -21.05 3.07 -13.80
CA GLU A 191 -22.37 3.68 -13.99
C GLU A 191 -23.20 2.89 -14.99
N GLU A 192 -22.66 2.46 -16.12
CA GLU A 192 -23.36 1.63 -17.12
C GLU A 192 -23.94 0.35 -16.52
N LYS A 193 -23.16 -0.33 -15.68
CA LYS A 193 -23.57 -1.63 -15.12
C LYS A 193 -24.41 -1.53 -13.86
N PHE A 194 -24.19 -0.53 -13.01
CA PHE A 194 -24.73 -0.51 -11.65
C PHE A 194 -25.64 0.68 -11.32
N SER A 195 -25.76 1.71 -12.17
CA SER A 195 -26.52 2.92 -11.84
C SER A 195 -28.01 2.68 -11.56
N LYS A 196 -28.59 1.60 -12.08
CA LYS A 196 -30.00 1.26 -11.78
C LYS A 196 -30.29 0.99 -10.30
N TRP A 197 -29.25 0.66 -9.51
CA TRP A 197 -29.36 0.46 -8.07
C TRP A 197 -28.97 1.66 -7.23
N PHE A 198 -28.32 2.68 -7.82
CA PHE A 198 -27.80 3.83 -7.07
C PHE A 198 -28.89 4.57 -6.30
N GLY A 199 -30.13 4.61 -6.81
CA GLY A 199 -31.25 5.19 -6.08
C GLY A 199 -31.66 4.46 -4.79
N GLN A 200 -31.12 3.26 -4.53
CA GLN A 200 -31.36 2.47 -3.32
C GLN A 200 -30.22 2.61 -2.30
N LEU A 201 -29.10 3.27 -2.68
CA LEU A 201 -27.88 3.33 -1.90
C LEU A 201 -27.74 4.67 -1.17
N GLU A 202 -26.95 4.68 -0.12
CA GLU A 202 -26.56 5.87 0.64
C GLU A 202 -25.11 6.27 0.36
N TRP A 203 -24.27 5.31 -0.06
CA TRP A 203 -22.86 5.54 -0.36
C TRP A 203 -22.36 4.65 -1.48
N ILE A 204 -21.27 5.12 -2.12
CA ILE A 204 -20.45 4.35 -3.05
C ILE A 204 -18.98 4.51 -2.67
N ASN A 205 -18.26 3.40 -2.62
CA ASN A 205 -16.83 3.34 -2.35
C ASN A 205 -16.10 2.87 -3.62
N PHE A 206 -15.31 3.76 -4.22
CA PHE A 206 -14.56 3.46 -5.44
C PHE A 206 -13.23 2.73 -5.17
N GLY A 207 -12.97 2.35 -3.91
CA GLY A 207 -11.79 1.60 -3.52
C GLY A 207 -10.50 2.41 -3.53
N GLY A 208 -9.40 1.70 -3.58
CA GLY A 208 -8.06 2.27 -3.64
C GLY A 208 -7.44 2.23 -5.03
N GLY A 209 -6.13 2.47 -5.09
CA GLY A 209 -5.36 2.48 -6.32
C GLY A 209 -5.27 3.86 -6.99
N HIS A 210 -5.87 4.89 -6.40
CA HIS A 210 -5.78 6.29 -6.85
C HIS A 210 -4.51 6.93 -6.29
N LEU A 211 -3.49 7.10 -7.12
CA LEU A 211 -2.18 7.60 -6.67
C LEU A 211 -2.07 9.12 -6.79
N VAL A 212 -2.99 9.83 -6.11
CA VAL A 212 -3.13 11.31 -6.20
C VAL A 212 -1.91 12.10 -5.75
N THR A 213 -1.02 11.49 -5.00
CA THR A 213 0.25 12.09 -4.54
C THR A 213 1.40 11.88 -5.52
N ARG A 214 1.19 11.10 -6.59
CA ARG A 214 2.14 11.00 -7.68
C ARG A 214 2.10 12.27 -8.53
N LYS A 215 3.27 12.76 -8.90
CA LYS A 215 3.43 14.08 -9.55
C LYS A 215 2.66 14.26 -10.87
N ASP A 216 2.43 13.17 -11.60
CA ASP A 216 1.75 13.14 -12.90
C ASP A 216 0.24 12.86 -12.80
N TYR A 217 -0.32 12.77 -11.60
CA TYR A 217 -1.75 12.53 -11.41
C TYR A 217 -2.58 13.79 -11.73
N ASP A 218 -3.55 13.67 -12.63
CA ASP A 218 -4.45 14.79 -13.00
C ASP A 218 -5.58 14.97 -11.97
N ILE A 219 -5.28 15.75 -10.92
CA ILE A 219 -6.26 16.08 -9.86
C ILE A 219 -7.44 16.87 -10.43
N GLU A 220 -7.23 17.74 -11.40
CA GLU A 220 -8.29 18.55 -11.99
C GLU A 220 -9.30 17.69 -12.75
N LEU A 221 -8.83 16.65 -13.44
CA LEU A 221 -9.73 15.67 -14.05
C LEU A 221 -10.55 14.93 -12.99
N LEU A 222 -9.92 14.46 -11.90
CA LEU A 222 -10.64 13.81 -10.81
C LEU A 222 -11.73 14.69 -10.21
N VAL A 223 -11.42 15.97 -9.98
CA VAL A 223 -12.39 16.96 -9.45
C VAL A 223 -13.57 17.12 -10.40
N ARG A 224 -13.33 17.28 -11.71
CA ARG A 224 -14.41 17.38 -12.71
C ARG A 224 -15.28 16.12 -12.75
N LEU A 225 -14.67 14.94 -12.69
CA LEU A 225 -15.39 13.66 -12.67
C LEU A 225 -16.31 13.55 -11.46
N MET A 226 -15.81 13.92 -10.27
CA MET A 226 -16.60 13.89 -9.05
C MET A 226 -17.71 14.95 -9.02
N GLN A 227 -17.47 16.14 -9.53
CA GLN A 227 -18.53 17.16 -9.70
C GLN A 227 -19.66 16.61 -10.58
N GLY A 228 -19.34 16.08 -11.75
CA GLY A 228 -20.36 15.45 -12.63
C GLY A 228 -21.04 14.25 -12.01
N PHE A 229 -20.33 13.45 -11.19
CA PHE A 229 -20.95 12.33 -10.46
C PHE A 229 -21.96 12.83 -9.41
N HIS A 230 -21.59 13.82 -8.60
CA HIS A 230 -22.49 14.41 -7.60
C HIS A 230 -23.69 15.15 -8.21
N GLU A 231 -23.55 15.74 -9.40
CA GLU A 231 -24.69 16.32 -10.13
C GLU A 231 -25.73 15.24 -10.52
N ARG A 232 -25.27 14.04 -10.93
CA ARG A 232 -26.14 12.91 -11.28
C ARG A 232 -26.71 12.19 -10.05
N TRP A 233 -25.88 12.07 -8.99
CA TRP A 233 -26.20 11.26 -7.80
C TRP A 233 -25.96 12.06 -6.51
N PRO A 234 -26.68 13.16 -6.26
CA PRO A 234 -26.41 14.10 -5.16
C PRO A 234 -26.63 13.51 -3.76
N HIS A 235 -27.33 12.39 -3.65
CA HIS A 235 -27.60 11.70 -2.38
C HIS A 235 -26.52 10.69 -1.99
N LEU A 236 -25.64 10.32 -2.92
CA LEU A 236 -24.60 9.33 -2.65
C LEU A 236 -23.38 9.96 -2.00
N LYS A 237 -23.02 9.46 -0.83
CA LYS A 237 -21.70 9.72 -0.24
C LYS A 237 -20.64 8.95 -1.00
N VAL A 238 -19.58 9.63 -1.44
CA VAL A 238 -18.45 9.01 -2.14
C VAL A 238 -17.29 8.75 -1.18
N ILE A 239 -16.70 7.57 -1.28
CA ILE A 239 -15.56 7.12 -0.46
C ILE A 239 -14.44 6.61 -1.38
N PHE A 240 -13.19 6.96 -1.05
CA PHE A 240 -11.98 6.41 -1.64
C PHE A 240 -11.09 5.78 -0.56
N GLU A 241 -10.42 4.68 -0.90
CA GLU A 241 -9.57 3.90 0.02
C GLU A 241 -8.11 3.81 -0.48
N PRO A 242 -7.42 4.91 -0.81
CA PRO A 242 -6.04 4.79 -1.23
C PRO A 242 -5.17 4.24 -0.10
N GLY A 243 -4.13 3.53 -0.49
CA GLY A 243 -3.11 3.03 0.44
C GLY A 243 -1.78 3.71 0.16
N SER A 244 -1.13 3.34 -0.96
CA SER A 244 0.18 3.88 -1.38
C SER A 244 0.19 5.41 -1.41
N ALA A 245 -0.88 6.07 -1.87
CA ALA A 245 -0.93 7.53 -1.99
C ALA A 245 -0.62 8.26 -0.69
N PHE A 246 -1.02 7.73 0.46
CA PHE A 246 -0.72 8.34 1.77
C PHE A 246 0.78 8.34 2.08
N ALA A 247 1.47 7.23 1.77
CA ALA A 247 2.87 7.03 2.12
C ALA A 247 3.82 7.08 0.90
N TRP A 248 3.35 7.53 -0.26
CA TRP A 248 4.11 7.64 -1.50
C TRP A 248 5.31 8.57 -1.31
N GLN A 249 6.51 8.05 -1.58
CA GLN A 249 7.78 8.77 -1.44
C GLN A 249 7.97 9.45 -0.07
N THR A 250 7.51 8.79 1.00
CA THR A 250 7.64 9.32 2.35
C THR A 250 8.84 8.79 3.11
N GLY A 251 9.68 7.96 2.47
CA GLY A 251 10.95 7.60 3.07
C GLY A 251 11.56 6.29 2.58
N PRO A 252 12.84 6.08 2.89
CA PRO A 252 13.63 4.96 2.43
C PRO A 252 13.67 3.76 3.38
N LEU A 253 14.20 2.65 2.86
CA LEU A 253 14.91 1.61 3.60
C LEU A 253 16.41 1.86 3.48
N VAL A 254 17.10 1.98 4.62
CA VAL A 254 18.56 2.11 4.68
C VAL A 254 19.16 0.79 5.13
N ALA A 255 20.10 0.27 4.35
CA ALA A 255 20.85 -0.95 4.62
C ALA A 255 22.35 -0.67 4.57
N SER A 256 23.17 -1.54 5.14
CA SER A 256 24.63 -1.45 5.06
C SER A 256 25.24 -2.61 4.31
N VAL A 257 26.30 -2.36 3.57
CA VAL A 257 27.13 -3.40 2.95
C VAL A 257 27.85 -4.18 4.05
N VAL A 258 27.59 -5.48 4.16
CA VAL A 258 28.26 -6.34 5.16
C VAL A 258 29.39 -7.15 4.57
N ASP A 259 29.37 -7.42 3.27
CA ASP A 259 30.46 -8.08 2.55
C ASP A 259 30.40 -7.77 1.05
N ILE A 260 31.53 -7.92 0.36
CA ILE A 260 31.60 -7.83 -1.10
C ILE A 260 32.33 -9.08 -1.61
N VAL A 261 31.60 -9.88 -2.40
CA VAL A 261 32.15 -11.08 -2.99
C VAL A 261 32.23 -10.95 -4.51
N GLU A 262 33.21 -11.62 -5.11
CA GLU A 262 33.38 -11.64 -6.55
C GLU A 262 33.48 -13.08 -7.08
N ASP A 263 32.66 -13.43 -8.04
CA ASP A 263 32.76 -14.69 -8.81
C ASP A 263 32.58 -14.42 -10.30
N LYS A 264 33.49 -14.93 -11.13
CA LYS A 264 33.47 -14.83 -12.60
C LYS A 264 33.23 -13.41 -13.11
N GLY A 265 33.84 -12.42 -12.44
CA GLY A 265 33.73 -11.01 -12.79
C GLY A 265 32.43 -10.33 -12.37
N ILE A 266 31.59 -11.01 -11.59
CA ILE A 266 30.38 -10.41 -10.99
C ILE A 266 30.72 -10.07 -9.53
N ARG A 267 30.69 -8.76 -9.23
CA ARG A 267 30.81 -8.26 -7.86
C ARG A 267 29.42 -8.20 -7.22
N THR A 268 29.24 -8.83 -6.09
CA THR A 268 27.98 -8.79 -5.33
C THR A 268 28.25 -8.11 -3.98
N ALA A 269 27.57 -6.98 -3.75
CA ALA A 269 27.51 -6.36 -2.44
C ALA A 269 26.39 -7.01 -1.62
N ILE A 270 26.77 -7.72 -0.56
CA ILE A 270 25.82 -8.37 0.36
C ILE A 270 25.42 -7.32 1.41
N LEU A 271 24.13 -7.11 1.57
CA LEU A 271 23.57 -6.12 2.47
C LEU A 271 23.00 -6.79 3.74
N ASP A 272 22.87 -6.05 4.83
CA ASP A 272 22.25 -6.52 6.09
C ASP A 272 20.71 -6.64 6.00
N VAL A 273 20.14 -6.55 4.82
CA VAL A 273 18.73 -6.85 4.51
C VAL A 273 18.61 -8.18 3.75
N SER A 274 17.40 -8.71 3.71
CA SER A 274 17.00 -9.75 2.74
C SER A 274 15.86 -9.18 1.91
N PHE A 275 15.98 -9.22 0.60
CA PHE A 275 14.95 -8.71 -0.29
C PHE A 275 13.66 -9.53 -0.19
N THR A 276 13.79 -10.85 -0.02
CA THR A 276 12.63 -11.74 0.17
C THR A 276 11.93 -11.55 1.51
N CYS A 277 12.64 -11.06 2.53
CA CYS A 277 12.07 -10.79 3.86
C CYS A 277 11.54 -9.37 4.00
N HIS A 278 12.27 -8.39 3.48
CA HIS A 278 12.08 -6.98 3.80
C HIS A 278 11.54 -6.15 2.64
N MET A 279 11.61 -6.66 1.39
CA MET A 279 11.11 -6.02 0.19
C MET A 279 10.34 -7.02 -0.72
N PRO A 280 9.46 -7.88 -0.17
CA PRO A 280 8.84 -8.94 -0.96
C PRO A 280 7.92 -8.41 -2.06
N ASP A 281 7.30 -7.25 -1.91
CA ASP A 281 6.48 -6.65 -2.96
C ASP A 281 7.28 -6.22 -4.18
N CYS A 282 8.55 -5.83 -4.03
CA CYS A 282 9.45 -5.58 -5.17
C CYS A 282 9.67 -6.84 -6.01
N LEU A 283 9.69 -8.02 -5.37
CA LEU A 283 9.85 -9.31 -6.05
C LEU A 283 8.53 -9.82 -6.63
N GLU A 284 7.40 -9.59 -5.94
CA GLU A 284 6.05 -9.99 -6.39
C GLU A 284 5.57 -9.17 -7.58
N MET A 285 5.84 -7.86 -7.59
CA MET A 285 5.50 -6.91 -8.66
C MET A 285 6.60 -6.75 -9.70
N PRO A 286 7.63 -7.54 -9.73
CA PRO A 286 8.99 -7.37 -10.21
C PRO A 286 9.32 -5.94 -10.67
N TYR A 287 9.53 -5.04 -9.70
CA TYR A 287 10.04 -3.70 -9.94
C TYR A 287 11.30 -3.44 -9.14
N TYR A 288 12.12 -2.52 -9.62
CA TYR A 288 13.33 -2.08 -8.94
C TYR A 288 13.09 -0.71 -8.32
N PRO A 289 13.18 -0.58 -6.97
CA PRO A 289 13.10 0.73 -6.32
C PRO A 289 14.32 1.58 -6.72
N GLU A 290 14.19 2.88 -6.70
CA GLU A 290 15.35 3.77 -6.89
C GLU A 290 16.38 3.53 -5.78
N VAL A 291 17.65 3.40 -6.15
CA VAL A 291 18.78 3.32 -5.23
C VAL A 291 19.56 4.63 -5.30
N ARG A 292 19.70 5.31 -4.16
CA ARG A 292 20.36 6.62 -4.08
C ARG A 292 21.80 6.53 -4.54
N GLY A 293 22.21 7.42 -5.45
CA GLY A 293 23.57 7.44 -5.99
C GLY A 293 23.92 6.30 -6.95
N ALA A 294 22.95 5.52 -7.39
CA ALA A 294 23.16 4.43 -8.32
C ALA A 294 22.11 4.40 -9.44
N LYS A 295 22.50 3.80 -10.58
CA LYS A 295 21.63 3.59 -11.72
C LYS A 295 21.38 2.11 -11.92
N HIS A 296 20.10 1.71 -12.01
CA HIS A 296 19.74 0.35 -12.37
C HIS A 296 20.22 0.01 -13.80
N ILE A 297 20.80 -1.18 -13.95
CA ILE A 297 21.25 -1.72 -15.23
C ILE A 297 20.35 -2.89 -15.57
N GLU A 298 19.57 -2.73 -16.64
CA GLU A 298 18.67 -3.78 -17.12
C GLU A 298 19.43 -5.05 -17.50
N ASP A 299 19.01 -6.18 -16.93
CA ASP A 299 19.48 -7.51 -17.28
C ASP A 299 18.47 -8.17 -18.22
N ASN A 300 18.75 -8.18 -19.52
CA ASN A 300 17.85 -8.69 -20.55
C ASN A 300 17.68 -10.21 -20.54
N ASN A 301 18.29 -11.00 -19.65
CA ASN A 301 18.14 -12.46 -19.65
C ASN A 301 18.52 -13.17 -18.33
N HIS A 302 18.53 -12.52 -17.18
CA HIS A 302 19.04 -13.07 -15.90
C HIS A 302 20.50 -13.60 -15.99
N THR A 303 21.16 -13.38 -17.08
CA THR A 303 22.58 -13.60 -17.30
C THR A 303 23.21 -12.29 -17.66
N PRO A 304 24.05 -11.72 -16.80
CA PRO A 304 24.79 -10.51 -17.19
C PRO A 304 25.54 -10.85 -18.46
N LYS A 305 25.19 -10.21 -19.59
CA LYS A 305 26.20 -10.05 -20.63
C LYS A 305 27.37 -9.45 -19.90
N LEU A 306 28.55 -10.08 -19.99
CA LEU A 306 29.80 -9.56 -19.43
C LEU A 306 29.87 -8.07 -19.79
N ILE A 307 29.29 -7.26 -18.89
CA ILE A 307 29.40 -5.80 -19.01
C ILE A 307 30.87 -5.56 -18.72
N PRO A 308 31.60 -4.83 -19.60
CA PRO A 308 33.02 -4.57 -19.38
C PRO A 308 33.19 -4.09 -17.93
N HIS A 309 34.18 -4.64 -17.24
CA HIS A 309 34.50 -4.32 -15.84
C HIS A 309 34.53 -2.80 -15.62
N THR A 310 33.37 -2.23 -15.27
CA THR A 310 33.34 -0.91 -14.66
C THR A 310 33.49 -1.16 -13.16
N SER A 311 34.46 -0.54 -12.56
CA SER A 311 34.87 -0.77 -11.16
C SER A 311 33.74 -0.62 -10.12
N ASN A 312 32.60 -0.02 -10.53
CA ASN A 312 31.50 0.38 -9.64
C ASN A 312 30.16 -0.30 -9.97
N LEU A 313 30.18 -1.39 -10.76
CA LEU A 313 28.98 -2.20 -11.01
C LEU A 313 28.86 -3.31 -10.00
N TYR A 314 27.73 -3.37 -9.31
CA TYR A 314 27.44 -4.38 -8.29
C TYR A 314 26.07 -5.01 -8.52
N ARG A 315 25.97 -6.31 -8.29
CA ARG A 315 24.70 -6.96 -7.96
C ARG A 315 24.42 -6.75 -6.48
N LEU A 316 23.23 -6.30 -6.10
CA LEU A 316 22.85 -6.18 -4.69
C LEU A 316 22.28 -7.51 -4.21
N GLY A 317 22.90 -8.11 -3.23
CA GLY A 317 22.52 -9.39 -2.62
C GLY A 317 22.00 -9.18 -1.19
N GLY A 318 20.96 -9.94 -0.83
CA GLY A 318 20.50 -10.03 0.55
C GLY A 318 21.34 -11.04 1.35
N ASN A 319 21.15 -11.04 2.69
CA ASN A 319 21.90 -11.95 3.58
C ASN A 319 21.12 -13.23 3.97
N SER A 320 20.05 -13.59 3.25
CA SER A 320 19.39 -14.88 3.44
C SER A 320 20.13 -16.01 2.73
N CYS A 321 19.84 -17.25 3.13
CA CYS A 321 20.37 -18.44 2.45
C CYS A 321 19.61 -18.79 1.15
N LEU A 322 18.66 -17.96 0.71
CA LEU A 322 17.99 -18.14 -0.57
C LEU A 322 18.91 -17.67 -1.70
N SER A 323 19.28 -18.58 -2.61
CA SER A 323 20.22 -18.26 -3.71
C SER A 323 19.72 -17.15 -4.65
N GLY A 324 18.42 -16.91 -4.71
CA GLY A 324 17.76 -15.86 -5.50
C GLY A 324 17.50 -14.54 -4.76
N ASP A 325 18.08 -14.35 -3.57
CA ASP A 325 17.88 -13.13 -2.77
C ASP A 325 18.71 -11.95 -3.31
N PHE A 326 18.30 -11.42 -4.46
CA PHE A 326 18.97 -10.33 -5.20
C PHE A 326 17.99 -9.23 -5.59
N MET A 327 18.52 -8.00 -5.71
CA MET A 327 17.79 -6.81 -6.18
C MET A 327 18.48 -6.16 -7.38
N GLY A 328 18.77 -6.95 -8.41
CA GLY A 328 19.29 -6.47 -9.68
C GLY A 328 20.76 -6.01 -9.66
N TYR A 329 21.14 -5.33 -10.74
CA TYR A 329 22.47 -4.78 -10.97
C TYR A 329 22.45 -3.27 -10.96
N TRP A 330 23.41 -2.67 -10.25
CA TRP A 330 23.45 -1.23 -10.02
C TRP A 330 24.82 -0.65 -10.29
N GLN A 331 24.89 0.39 -11.11
CA GLN A 331 26.08 1.17 -11.35
C GLN A 331 26.10 2.33 -10.39
N PHE A 332 27.02 2.27 -9.42
CA PHE A 332 27.29 3.37 -8.50
C PHE A 332 28.24 4.40 -9.14
N ASP A 333 28.31 5.61 -8.58
CA ASP A 333 29.23 6.67 -8.98
C ASP A 333 30.63 6.49 -8.36
N HIS A 334 30.77 5.59 -7.39
CA HIS A 334 32.00 5.25 -6.70
C HIS A 334 32.08 3.74 -6.38
N GLU A 335 33.20 3.29 -5.84
CA GLU A 335 33.39 1.92 -5.41
C GLU A 335 32.85 1.71 -3.99
N LEU A 336 31.89 0.77 -3.84
CA LEU A 336 31.29 0.45 -2.54
C LEU A 336 32.32 -0.13 -1.57
N GLN A 337 32.17 0.20 -0.29
CA GLN A 337 32.98 -0.31 0.81
C GLN A 337 32.10 -1.05 1.82
N VAL A 338 32.68 -2.06 2.51
CA VAL A 338 32.01 -2.70 3.65
C VAL A 338 31.73 -1.66 4.74
N GLY A 339 30.51 -1.63 5.26
CA GLY A 339 30.00 -0.66 6.21
C GLY A 339 29.35 0.57 5.58
N GLU A 340 29.37 0.69 4.26
CA GLU A 340 28.72 1.78 3.55
C GLU A 340 27.20 1.58 3.46
N GLU A 341 26.45 2.68 3.55
CA GLU A 341 24.99 2.67 3.47
C GLU A 341 24.51 2.58 2.01
N VAL A 342 23.55 1.71 1.76
CA VAL A 342 22.76 1.62 0.51
C VAL A 342 21.33 1.99 0.84
N VAL A 343 20.79 3.00 0.13
CA VAL A 343 19.48 3.60 0.42
C VAL A 343 18.51 3.28 -0.71
N PHE A 344 17.47 2.52 -0.38
CA PHE A 344 16.36 2.21 -1.28
C PHE A 344 15.23 3.21 -1.03
N GLU A 345 14.87 4.00 -2.04
CA GLU A 345 13.84 5.03 -1.93
C GLU A 345 12.43 4.43 -1.96
N ASP A 346 11.47 5.13 -1.34
CA ASP A 346 10.04 4.83 -1.36
C ASP A 346 9.66 3.45 -0.78
N MET A 347 10.24 3.08 0.37
CA MET A 347 10.06 1.77 0.99
C MET A 347 9.09 1.77 2.20
N ILE A 348 8.18 2.76 2.30
CA ILE A 348 7.32 2.88 3.48
C ILE A 348 5.94 2.26 3.29
N HIS A 349 5.36 2.31 2.09
CA HIS A 349 4.08 1.66 1.80
C HIS A 349 4.28 0.21 1.31
N TYR A 350 3.28 -0.64 1.48
CA TYR A 350 3.28 -2.08 1.17
C TYR A 350 4.48 -2.86 1.73
N THR A 351 5.70 -2.44 1.47
CA THR A 351 6.93 -3.09 1.92
C THR A 351 6.90 -3.36 3.42
N THR A 352 6.55 -2.36 4.24
CA THR A 352 6.55 -2.49 5.71
C THR A 352 5.48 -3.44 6.26
N VAL A 353 4.40 -3.69 5.52
CA VAL A 353 3.28 -4.56 5.94
C VAL A 353 3.37 -5.98 5.40
N LYS A 354 4.30 -6.26 4.46
CA LYS A 354 4.50 -7.58 3.85
C LYS A 354 5.72 -8.34 4.37
N THR A 355 6.47 -7.79 5.30
CA THR A 355 7.73 -8.38 5.79
C THR A 355 7.54 -9.74 6.43
N ASN A 356 8.58 -10.58 6.36
CA ASN A 356 8.66 -11.87 7.00
C ASN A 356 10.04 -12.09 7.63
N THR A 357 10.24 -13.22 8.32
CA THR A 357 11.47 -13.57 9.05
C THR A 357 12.07 -14.89 8.58
N PHE A 358 12.11 -15.13 7.27
CA PHE A 358 12.80 -16.30 6.72
C PHE A 358 14.27 -16.35 7.20
N ASN A 359 14.80 -17.50 7.46
CA ASN A 359 16.11 -17.76 8.10
C ASN A 359 16.30 -17.10 9.50
N GLY A 360 15.25 -16.58 10.13
CA GLY A 360 15.38 -15.84 11.40
C GLY A 360 16.03 -14.47 11.24
N ILE A 361 16.07 -13.92 10.03
CA ILE A 361 16.62 -12.59 9.79
C ILE A 361 15.73 -11.56 10.48
N THR A 362 16.34 -10.71 11.29
CA THR A 362 15.64 -9.68 12.07
C THR A 362 15.05 -8.62 11.14
N HIS A 363 13.80 -8.23 11.38
CA HIS A 363 13.19 -7.12 10.66
C HIS A 363 13.99 -5.81 10.81
N PRO A 364 14.07 -4.98 9.76
CA PRO A 364 14.58 -3.63 9.87
C PRO A 364 13.88 -2.85 10.97
N ALA A 365 14.62 -2.05 11.72
CA ALA A 365 14.01 -1.10 12.65
C ALA A 365 13.05 -0.16 11.91
N ILE A 366 12.14 0.48 12.64
CA ILE A 366 11.24 1.51 12.11
C ILE A 366 11.55 2.80 12.84
N GLY A 367 11.94 3.82 12.09
CA GLY A 367 12.21 5.17 12.58
C GLY A 367 11.34 6.23 11.92
N MET A 368 11.23 7.36 12.57
CA MET A 368 10.61 8.56 12.01
C MET A 368 11.58 9.74 12.11
N LEU A 369 11.93 10.30 10.96
CA LEU A 369 12.65 11.56 10.90
C LEU A 369 11.64 12.69 11.13
N LYS A 370 11.72 13.29 12.30
CA LYS A 370 10.84 14.38 12.72
C LYS A 370 11.15 15.67 11.97
N SER A 371 10.17 16.58 11.90
CA SER A 371 10.33 17.90 11.28
C SER A 371 11.44 18.76 11.92
N ASP A 372 11.85 18.46 13.16
CA ASP A 372 13.00 19.11 13.81
C ASP A 372 14.37 18.49 13.46
N GLY A 373 14.37 17.51 12.56
CA GLY A 373 15.57 16.79 12.10
C GLY A 373 16.03 15.64 13.01
N LYS A 374 15.29 15.32 14.09
CA LYS A 374 15.63 14.20 14.97
C LYS A 374 15.05 12.91 14.43
N LEU A 375 15.85 11.84 14.46
CA LEU A 375 15.39 10.49 14.20
C LEU A 375 14.86 9.87 15.51
N GLU A 376 13.57 9.56 15.53
CA GLU A 376 12.91 8.80 16.60
C GLU A 376 12.79 7.34 16.20
N ILE A 377 13.29 6.41 17.01
CA ILE A 377 13.12 4.97 16.77
C ILE A 377 11.75 4.54 17.31
N LEU A 378 10.85 4.24 16.40
CA LEU A 378 9.49 3.80 16.72
C LEU A 378 9.45 2.34 17.16
N ARG A 379 10.23 1.47 16.52
CA ARG A 379 10.30 0.03 16.82
C ARG A 379 11.67 -0.52 16.49
N GLN A 380 12.21 -1.32 17.39
CA GLN A 380 13.29 -2.27 17.11
C GLN A 380 12.78 -3.69 17.27
N PHE A 381 13.32 -4.59 16.46
CA PHE A 381 13.01 -6.01 16.49
C PHE A 381 14.22 -6.79 16.98
N GLY A 382 13.97 -7.97 17.54
CA GLY A 382 15.02 -8.83 18.07
C GLY A 382 14.66 -10.30 17.98
N TYR A 383 15.50 -11.13 18.60
CA TYR A 383 15.32 -12.59 18.63
C TYR A 383 13.95 -13.03 19.13
N GLU A 384 13.37 -12.31 20.10
CA GLU A 384 12.08 -12.64 20.69
C GLU A 384 10.94 -12.56 19.66
N ASP A 385 11.00 -11.60 18.72
CA ASP A 385 9.98 -11.45 17.65
C ASP A 385 10.00 -12.69 16.72
N TYR A 386 11.18 -13.25 16.44
CA TYR A 386 11.31 -14.48 15.67
C TYR A 386 10.85 -15.69 16.47
N ARG A 387 11.40 -15.88 17.69
CA ARG A 387 11.09 -17.02 18.53
C ARG A 387 9.60 -17.15 18.82
N ASN A 388 8.94 -16.06 19.26
CA ASN A 388 7.53 -16.09 19.66
C ASN A 388 6.56 -16.30 18.48
N ARG A 389 7.05 -16.19 17.25
CA ARG A 389 6.28 -16.55 16.05
C ARG A 389 6.33 -18.04 15.75
N MET A 390 7.34 -18.75 16.25
CA MET A 390 7.57 -20.15 15.89
C MET A 390 6.86 -21.15 16.81
N ASP A 391 6.38 -20.71 17.97
CA ASP A 391 5.66 -21.53 18.98
C ASP A 391 4.31 -20.92 19.35
#